data_c24cdd54497058e55ac3c1964fa80899
#
_entry.id   c24cdd54497058e55ac3c1964fa80899
#
_cell.length_a   1.000
_cell.length_b   1.000
_cell.length_c   1.000
_cell.angle_alpha   90.00
_cell.angle_beta   90.00
_cell.angle_gamma   90.00
#
_symmetry.space_group_name_H-M   'P 1'
#
loop_
_entity.id
_entity.type
_entity.pdbx_description
1 polymer ?
#
loop_
_entity_poly.entity_id
_entity_poly.type
_entity_poly.pdbx_seq_one_letter_code
_entity_poly.pdbx_strand_id
1 'polypeptide(L)'
;YLRSKVLTAYERKKDVEKTKQDYIKSLGVPSEWLDDALEPEVIRKDSLFNAGMDIHLSDIHAIRPNARFVMFDACYNGSFHLDDCIANAYIFGDGNTVVTQGNTVNTIQDKWPDEYLGLLACGVRIGQWGPSV
;
A
#
# COMPACT_ATOMS: atom_id res chain seq x y z
N TYR A 1 10.82 -10.20 2.17
CA TYR A 1 11.41 -8.84 2.07
C TYR A 1 12.87 -8.87 1.61
N LEU A 2 13.79 -9.56 2.30
CA LEU A 2 15.22 -9.53 1.92
C LEU A 2 15.48 -10.14 0.54
N ARG A 3 14.87 -11.29 0.24
CA ARG A 3 14.96 -11.91 -1.09
C ARG A 3 14.43 -10.98 -2.20
N SER A 4 13.35 -10.22 -1.95
CA SER A 4 12.84 -9.27 -2.93
C SER A 4 13.82 -8.11 -3.21
N LYS A 5 14.65 -7.72 -2.25
CA LYS A 5 15.73 -6.74 -2.47
C LYS A 5 16.87 -7.29 -3.31
N VAL A 6 17.20 -8.57 -3.11
CA VAL A 6 18.20 -9.27 -3.96
C VAL A 6 17.67 -9.42 -5.39
N LEU A 7 16.40 -9.81 -5.57
CA LEU A 7 15.76 -9.89 -6.86
C LEU A 7 15.73 -8.52 -7.57
N THR A 8 15.35 -7.46 -6.85
CA THR A 8 15.37 -6.09 -7.39
C THR A 8 16.79 -5.65 -7.82
N ALA A 9 17.82 -6.05 -7.09
CA ALA A 9 19.20 -5.77 -7.49
C ALA A 9 19.56 -6.49 -8.79
N TYR A 10 19.17 -7.76 -8.91
CA TYR A 10 19.34 -8.54 -10.14
C TYR A 10 18.63 -7.90 -11.35
N GLU A 11 17.36 -7.57 -11.22
CA GLU A 11 16.55 -6.93 -12.27
C GLU A 11 17.12 -5.58 -12.71
N ARG A 12 17.68 -4.83 -11.76
CA ARG A 12 18.33 -3.53 -12.02
C ARG A 12 19.79 -3.65 -12.47
N LYS A 13 20.27 -4.86 -12.75
CA LYS A 13 21.65 -5.14 -13.18
C LYS A 13 22.71 -4.59 -12.20
N LYS A 14 22.41 -4.60 -10.90
CA LYS A 14 23.35 -4.27 -9.83
C LYS A 14 24.12 -5.50 -9.40
N ASP A 15 25.21 -5.27 -8.65
CA ASP A 15 25.98 -6.35 -8.06
C ASP A 15 25.16 -7.06 -6.97
N VAL A 16 24.72 -8.28 -7.29
CA VAL A 16 23.88 -9.12 -6.42
C VAL A 16 24.66 -9.57 -5.20
N GLU A 17 25.91 -10.01 -5.40
CA GLU A 17 26.74 -10.53 -4.30
C GLU A 17 27.08 -9.42 -3.30
N LYS A 18 27.42 -8.24 -3.80
CA LYS A 18 27.60 -7.07 -2.94
C LYS A 18 26.33 -6.74 -2.16
N THR A 19 25.16 -6.77 -2.83
CA THR A 19 23.87 -6.52 -2.17
C THR A 19 23.59 -7.53 -1.07
N LYS A 20 23.83 -8.84 -1.29
CA LYS A 20 23.69 -9.86 -0.26
C LYS A 20 24.61 -9.58 0.93
N GLN A 21 25.91 -9.33 0.67
CA GLN A 21 26.89 -9.04 1.72
C GLN A 21 26.55 -7.79 2.54
N ASP A 22 26.06 -6.75 1.91
CA ASP A 22 25.61 -5.54 2.60
C ASP A 22 24.47 -5.83 3.58
N TYR A 23 23.49 -6.66 3.19
CA TYR A 23 22.41 -7.06 4.09
C TYR A 23 22.86 -8.00 5.20
N ILE A 24 23.69 -8.99 4.91
CA ILE A 24 24.28 -9.88 5.92
C ILE A 24 25.01 -9.06 6.98
N LYS A 25 25.85 -8.13 6.53
CA LYS A 25 26.67 -7.30 7.42
C LYS A 25 25.85 -6.28 8.21
N SER A 26 24.89 -5.61 7.56
CA SER A 26 24.11 -4.54 8.20
C SER A 26 23.02 -5.04 9.14
N LEU A 27 22.41 -6.19 8.83
CA LEU A 27 21.28 -6.73 9.57
C LEU A 27 21.65 -7.98 10.40
N GLY A 28 22.85 -8.52 10.23
CA GLY A 28 23.29 -9.72 10.94
C GLY A 28 22.48 -10.98 10.59
N VAL A 29 21.91 -11.03 9.38
CA VAL A 29 21.10 -12.19 8.96
C VAL A 29 21.97 -13.33 8.43
N PRO A 30 21.57 -14.60 8.60
CA PRO A 30 22.26 -15.74 8.02
C PRO A 30 22.30 -15.66 6.49
N SER A 31 23.42 -16.04 5.87
CA SER A 31 23.58 -16.04 4.41
C SER A 31 22.57 -16.93 3.71
N GLU A 32 22.22 -18.08 4.32
CA GLU A 32 21.25 -19.04 3.81
C GLU A 32 19.87 -18.45 3.50
N TRP A 33 19.52 -17.34 4.14
CA TRP A 33 18.25 -16.65 3.89
C TRP A 33 18.21 -15.94 2.53
N LEU A 34 19.36 -15.77 1.90
CA LEU A 34 19.51 -15.04 0.62
C LEU A 34 20.02 -15.93 -0.51
N ASP A 35 20.47 -17.16 -0.22
CA ASP A 35 21.10 -18.04 -1.22
C ASP A 35 20.11 -18.43 -2.32
N ASP A 36 18.86 -18.71 -1.95
CA ASP A 36 17.78 -19.13 -2.85
C ASP A 36 16.98 -17.97 -3.45
N ALA A 37 17.41 -16.72 -3.23
CA ALA A 37 16.63 -15.52 -3.60
C ALA A 37 16.32 -15.38 -5.10
N LEU A 38 17.11 -16.03 -5.96
CA LEU A 38 16.94 -16.01 -7.40
C LEU A 38 16.39 -17.32 -7.99
N GLU A 39 16.05 -18.29 -7.13
CA GLU A 39 15.43 -19.53 -7.56
C GLU A 39 13.99 -19.27 -8.03
N PRO A 40 13.59 -19.71 -9.26
CA PRO A 40 12.28 -19.39 -9.82
C PRO A 40 11.10 -19.81 -8.92
N GLU A 41 11.18 -20.96 -8.28
CA GLU A 41 10.13 -21.43 -7.38
C GLU A 41 10.02 -20.59 -6.11
N VAL A 42 11.15 -20.11 -5.59
CA VAL A 42 11.19 -19.21 -4.43
C VAL A 42 10.62 -17.86 -4.79
N ILE A 43 11.02 -17.30 -5.94
CA ILE A 43 10.46 -16.03 -6.46
C ILE A 43 8.94 -16.15 -6.60
N ARG A 44 8.45 -17.24 -7.19
CA ARG A 44 7.01 -17.47 -7.34
C ARG A 44 6.29 -17.56 -6.00
N LYS A 45 6.82 -18.30 -5.04
CA LYS A 45 6.25 -18.43 -3.69
C LYS A 45 6.23 -17.09 -2.96
N ASP A 46 7.34 -16.37 -2.99
CA ASP A 46 7.45 -15.07 -2.33
C ASP A 46 6.51 -14.02 -2.98
N SER A 47 6.34 -14.05 -4.32
CA SER A 47 5.39 -13.19 -5.03
C SER A 47 3.95 -13.49 -4.65
N LEU A 48 3.55 -14.75 -4.59
CA LEU A 48 2.21 -15.14 -4.16
C LEU A 48 1.95 -14.80 -2.70
N PHE A 49 2.93 -15.00 -1.84
CA PHE A 49 2.82 -14.60 -0.43
C PHE A 49 2.66 -13.09 -0.29
N ASN A 50 3.49 -12.30 -0.98
CA ASN A 50 3.39 -10.84 -0.95
C ASN A 50 2.05 -10.36 -1.50
N ALA A 51 1.60 -10.91 -2.63
CA ALA A 51 0.28 -10.58 -3.19
C ALA A 51 -0.86 -10.88 -2.22
N GLY A 52 -0.75 -11.97 -1.44
CA GLY A 52 -1.73 -12.31 -0.41
C GLY A 52 -1.69 -11.42 0.84
N MET A 53 -0.66 -10.57 0.99
CA MET A 53 -0.55 -9.61 2.10
C MET A 53 -1.11 -8.23 1.75
N ASP A 54 -1.35 -7.97 0.47
CA ASP A 54 -1.86 -6.70 -0.02
C ASP A 54 -3.36 -6.80 -0.35
N ILE A 55 -4.05 -5.67 -0.28
CA ILE A 55 -5.41 -5.53 -0.79
C ILE A 55 -5.32 -4.88 -2.17
N HIS A 56 -5.72 -5.62 -3.19
CA HIS A 56 -5.72 -5.17 -4.58
C HIS A 56 -7.09 -4.59 -4.99
N LEU A 57 -7.14 -3.84 -6.08
CA LEU A 57 -8.39 -3.31 -6.63
C LEU A 57 -9.41 -4.41 -6.92
N SER A 58 -8.96 -5.57 -7.41
CA SER A 58 -9.79 -6.75 -7.64
C SER A 58 -10.49 -7.24 -6.36
N ASP A 59 -9.83 -7.11 -5.20
CA ASP A 59 -10.39 -7.51 -3.92
C ASP A 59 -11.50 -6.54 -3.49
N ILE A 60 -11.29 -5.24 -3.71
CA ILE A 60 -12.30 -4.22 -3.43
C ILE A 60 -13.53 -4.42 -4.31
N HIS A 61 -13.35 -4.73 -5.59
CA HIS A 61 -14.47 -5.03 -6.50
C HIS A 61 -15.20 -6.34 -6.15
N ALA A 62 -14.53 -7.28 -5.48
CA ALA A 62 -15.12 -8.56 -5.07
C ALA A 62 -15.88 -8.49 -3.74
N ILE A 63 -15.65 -7.45 -2.93
CA ILE A 63 -16.31 -7.27 -1.63
C ILE A 63 -17.40 -6.20 -1.69
N ARG A 64 -18.23 -6.15 -0.64
CA ARG A 64 -19.21 -5.08 -0.43
C ARG A 64 -18.89 -4.35 0.88
N PRO A 65 -17.99 -3.35 0.85
CA PRO A 65 -17.58 -2.62 2.03
C PRO A 65 -18.78 -1.95 2.71
N ASN A 66 -18.90 -2.12 4.03
CA ASN A 66 -19.98 -1.49 4.80
C ASN A 66 -19.59 -0.12 5.38
N ALA A 67 -18.34 0.30 5.20
CA ALA A 67 -17.89 1.60 5.62
C ALA A 67 -18.53 2.71 4.76
N ARG A 68 -19.13 3.70 5.38
CA ARG A 68 -19.72 4.84 4.67
C ARG A 68 -18.71 5.91 4.30
N PHE A 69 -17.64 6.02 5.08
CA PHE A 69 -16.50 6.90 4.84
C PHE A 69 -15.22 6.10 4.95
N VAL A 70 -14.32 6.27 3.99
CA VAL A 70 -12.99 5.65 3.98
C VAL A 70 -11.95 6.73 3.78
N MET A 71 -10.99 6.81 4.68
CA MET A 71 -9.86 7.70 4.62
C MET A 71 -8.58 6.90 4.38
N PHE A 72 -7.83 7.28 3.36
CA PHE A 72 -6.56 6.68 3.00
C PHE A 72 -5.43 7.65 3.35
N ASP A 73 -4.76 7.40 4.44
CA ASP A 73 -3.55 8.13 4.81
C ASP A 73 -2.32 7.44 4.22
N ALA A 74 -2.24 7.44 2.89
CA ALA A 74 -1.15 6.85 2.13
C ALA A 74 -0.96 7.53 0.78
N CYS A 75 0.25 7.37 0.21
CA CYS A 75 0.62 7.96 -1.06
C CYS A 75 -0.27 7.47 -2.21
N TYR A 76 -0.71 8.37 -3.07
CA TYR A 76 -1.40 8.10 -4.35
C TYR A 76 -2.72 7.31 -4.26
N ASN A 77 -3.27 7.07 -3.08
CA ASN A 77 -4.53 6.32 -2.94
C ASN A 77 -5.76 7.07 -3.47
N GLY A 78 -5.66 8.38 -3.60
CA GLY A 78 -6.65 9.27 -4.23
C GLY A 78 -6.24 9.73 -5.62
N SER A 79 -5.65 8.88 -6.44
CA SER A 79 -5.25 9.21 -7.82
C SER A 79 -6.47 9.28 -8.74
N PHE A 80 -7.40 10.19 -8.46
CA PHE A 80 -8.69 10.36 -9.14
C PHE A 80 -8.59 10.71 -10.63
N HIS A 81 -7.40 11.01 -11.12
CA HIS A 81 -7.11 11.20 -12.55
C HIS A 81 -6.93 9.90 -13.32
N LEU A 82 -6.88 8.77 -12.62
CA LEU A 82 -6.86 7.44 -13.22
C LEU A 82 -8.28 6.88 -13.30
N ASP A 83 -8.55 6.10 -14.34
CA ASP A 83 -9.87 5.46 -14.54
C ASP A 83 -10.24 4.54 -13.38
N ASP A 84 -9.23 3.89 -12.79
CA ASP A 84 -9.41 3.03 -11.63
C ASP A 84 -8.32 3.35 -10.58
N CYS A 85 -8.78 3.72 -9.38
CA CYS A 85 -7.93 3.87 -8.20
C CYS A 85 -8.69 3.35 -6.98
N ILE A 86 -7.97 3.07 -5.90
CA ILE A 86 -8.57 2.43 -4.72
C ILE A 86 -9.73 3.27 -4.14
N ALA A 87 -9.61 4.59 -4.12
CA ALA A 87 -10.67 5.47 -3.63
C ALA A 87 -11.93 5.40 -4.51
N ASN A 88 -11.77 5.36 -5.84
CA ASN A 88 -12.87 5.19 -6.79
C ASN A 88 -13.51 3.80 -6.65
N ALA A 89 -12.70 2.76 -6.49
CA ALA A 89 -13.20 1.39 -6.32
C ALA A 89 -14.13 1.26 -5.10
N TYR A 90 -13.85 1.97 -4.02
CA TYR A 90 -14.75 2.00 -2.85
C TYR A 90 -16.05 2.76 -3.12
N ILE A 91 -16.02 3.90 -3.83
CA ILE A 91 -17.23 4.72 -4.08
C ILE A 91 -18.13 4.09 -5.13
N PHE A 92 -17.56 3.59 -6.22
CA PHE A 92 -18.31 3.06 -7.36
C PHE A 92 -18.53 1.55 -7.32
N GLY A 93 -18.04 0.88 -6.27
CA GLY A 93 -18.32 -0.53 -6.02
C GLY A 93 -19.70 -0.78 -5.40
N ASP A 94 -20.05 -2.04 -5.21
CA ASP A 94 -21.34 -2.48 -4.68
C ASP A 94 -21.52 -2.28 -3.15
N GLY A 95 -20.61 -1.53 -2.52
CA GLY A 95 -20.61 -1.27 -1.08
C GLY A 95 -21.50 -0.10 -0.64
N ASN A 96 -21.38 0.27 0.63
CA ASN A 96 -22.12 1.38 1.24
C ASN A 96 -21.27 2.67 1.34
N THR A 97 -20.09 2.71 0.73
CA THR A 97 -19.18 3.86 0.81
C THR A 97 -19.73 5.04 0.00
N VAL A 98 -19.90 6.17 0.65
CA VAL A 98 -20.44 7.39 0.05
C VAL A 98 -19.39 8.51 -0.05
N VAL A 99 -18.30 8.39 0.69
CA VAL A 99 -17.20 9.34 0.65
C VAL A 99 -15.88 8.60 0.83
N THR A 100 -14.90 8.95 0.01
CA THR A 100 -13.50 8.60 0.22
C THR A 100 -12.65 9.86 0.25
N GLN A 101 -11.59 9.82 1.03
CA GLN A 101 -10.50 10.79 1.03
C GLN A 101 -9.21 10.04 0.75
N GLY A 102 -8.37 10.59 -0.10
CA GLY A 102 -7.08 10.01 -0.41
C GLY A 102 -6.13 11.04 -0.99
N ASN A 103 -4.83 10.78 -0.86
CA ASN A 103 -3.78 11.67 -1.34
C ASN A 103 -3.52 11.45 -2.84
N THR A 104 -3.47 12.54 -3.59
CA THR A 104 -3.20 12.52 -5.04
C THR A 104 -1.71 12.50 -5.37
N VAL A 105 -0.87 12.70 -4.36
CA VAL A 105 0.59 12.80 -4.47
C VAL A 105 1.28 11.88 -3.47
N ASN A 106 2.60 11.81 -3.57
CA ASN A 106 3.41 11.20 -2.53
C ASN A 106 3.30 12.03 -1.26
N THR A 107 2.91 11.41 -0.16
CA THR A 107 2.75 12.08 1.13
C THR A 107 3.59 11.41 2.19
N ILE A 108 4.08 12.20 3.12
CA ILE A 108 4.57 11.71 4.40
C ILE A 108 3.33 11.66 5.29
N GLN A 109 3.13 10.57 6.03
CA GLN A 109 2.01 10.43 6.96
C GLN A 109 1.84 11.74 7.74
N ASP A 110 0.70 12.39 7.54
CA ASP A 110 0.37 13.66 8.15
C ASP A 110 -0.67 13.43 9.26
N LYS A 111 -0.55 14.17 10.31
CA LYS A 111 -1.45 14.07 11.46
C LYS A 111 -2.78 14.81 11.27
N TRP A 112 -2.83 15.70 10.30
CA TRP A 112 -3.99 16.60 10.14
C TRP A 112 -5.32 15.87 9.93
N PRO A 113 -5.45 14.86 9.04
CA PRO A 113 -6.69 14.15 8.88
C PRO A 113 -7.16 13.47 10.18
N ASP A 114 -6.24 12.86 10.93
CA ASP A 114 -6.54 12.17 12.18
C ASP A 114 -7.00 13.13 13.26
N GLU A 115 -6.34 14.29 13.39
CA GLU A 115 -6.65 15.30 14.38
C GLU A 115 -8.06 15.88 14.21
N TYR A 116 -8.51 16.04 12.96
CA TYR A 116 -9.82 16.61 12.65
C TYR A 116 -10.97 15.58 12.62
N LEU A 117 -10.69 14.28 12.70
CA LEU A 117 -11.75 13.24 12.72
C LEU A 117 -12.77 13.46 13.85
N GLY A 118 -12.33 14.01 14.98
CA GLY A 118 -13.20 14.35 16.10
C GLY A 118 -14.34 15.32 15.75
N LEU A 119 -14.16 16.17 14.74
CA LEU A 119 -15.18 17.10 14.29
C LEU A 119 -16.41 16.38 13.70
N LEU A 120 -16.19 15.22 13.04
CA LEU A 120 -17.28 14.39 12.54
C LEU A 120 -18.13 13.84 13.69
N ALA A 121 -17.50 13.45 14.79
CA ALA A 121 -18.20 13.02 16.01
C ALA A 121 -18.99 14.15 16.65
N CYS A 122 -18.58 15.41 16.48
CA CYS A 122 -19.29 16.61 16.93
C CYS A 122 -20.40 17.06 15.96
N GLY A 123 -20.68 16.29 14.90
CA GLY A 123 -21.76 16.55 13.95
C GLY A 123 -21.39 17.44 12.77
N VAL A 124 -20.12 17.75 12.57
CA VAL A 124 -19.65 18.43 11.35
C VAL A 124 -19.87 17.51 10.15
N ARG A 125 -20.46 18.04 9.08
CA ARG A 125 -20.72 17.27 7.87
C ARG A 125 -19.40 17.00 7.13
N ILE A 126 -19.29 15.81 6.52
CA ILE A 126 -18.08 15.40 5.80
C ILE A 126 -17.67 16.38 4.69
N GLY A 127 -18.63 16.99 4.00
CA GLY A 127 -18.35 18.02 2.99
C GLY A 127 -17.83 19.36 3.54
N GLN A 128 -17.99 19.60 4.84
CA GLN A 128 -17.38 20.73 5.55
C GLN A 128 -16.02 20.36 6.12
N TRP A 129 -15.88 19.10 6.55
CA TRP A 129 -14.65 18.56 7.11
C TRP A 129 -13.54 18.45 6.05
N GLY A 130 -13.84 17.91 4.86
CA GLY A 130 -12.85 17.67 3.81
C GLY A 130 -12.01 18.91 3.41
N PRO A 131 -12.61 20.11 3.18
CA PRO A 131 -11.84 21.32 2.87
C PRO A 131 -11.03 21.88 4.04
N SER A 132 -11.17 21.35 5.26
CA SER A 132 -10.49 21.81 6.47
C SER A 132 -9.21 21.05 6.79
N VAL A 133 -8.93 19.99 6.04
CA VAL A 133 -7.76 19.08 6.20
C VAL A 133 -6.84 19.11 5.00
#